data_b5db6079c89bcd2a4c7c8ab5527db5ef
#
_entry.id   b5db6079c89bcd2a4c7c8ab5527db5ef
#
_cell.length_a   1.000
_cell.length_b   1.000
_cell.length_c   1.000
_cell.angle_alpha   90.00
_cell.angle_beta   90.00
_cell.angle_gamma   90.00
#
_symmetry.space_group_name_H-M   'P 1'
#
loop_
_entity.id
_entity.type
_entity.pdbx_description
1 polymer ?
#
loop_
_entity_poly.entity_id
_entity_poly.type
_entity_poly.pdbx_seq_one_letter_code
_entity_poly.pdbx_strand_id
1 'polypeptide(L)'
;MPPRPPRRRRGLVPVVLLALAGSACDRDHGEIELNWTLVDRAGAQIAPFGVLGDTCNFTGKFAETDAKPSTYDLELRLRLCDPDCAAGCDDPSCLVEDLRYDCSAARGFSTVPARTDSPYDITVDLFARPRSGACGCALTPPCALVPGPRRRTVEAGLVTDLQVYLLVLGIDNINESLEGGRPRLDLDACCTPDPTCAASP
;
A
#
# COMPACT_ATOMS: atom_id res chain seq x y z
N MET A 1 -56.38 66.73 20.02
CA MET A 1 -55.63 65.58 20.49
C MET A 1 -54.88 64.98 19.30
N PRO A 2 -53.56 65.02 19.27
CA PRO A 2 -52.79 64.43 18.18
C PRO A 2 -52.51 62.95 18.47
N PRO A 3 -52.42 62.11 17.43
CA PRO A 3 -52.20 60.66 17.59
C PRO A 3 -50.73 60.35 17.93
N ARG A 4 -50.53 59.37 18.81
CA ARG A 4 -49.20 58.85 19.23
C ARG A 4 -48.54 58.04 18.12
N PRO A 5 -47.22 58.19 17.95
CA PRO A 5 -46.45 57.40 16.96
C PRO A 5 -46.26 55.94 17.47
N PRO A 6 -46.13 54.95 16.56
CA PRO A 6 -45.93 53.54 16.90
C PRO A 6 -44.52 53.29 17.41
N ARG A 7 -44.45 52.51 18.50
CA ARG A 7 -43.20 51.99 19.06
C ARG A 7 -42.55 50.99 18.12
N ARG A 8 -41.38 51.32 17.57
CA ARG A 8 -40.51 50.38 16.89
C ARG A 8 -39.98 49.34 17.88
N ARG A 9 -40.40 48.08 17.69
CA ARG A 9 -39.76 46.92 18.32
C ARG A 9 -38.40 46.74 17.71
N ARG A 10 -37.35 46.91 18.50
CA ARG A 10 -35.99 46.49 18.14
C ARG A 10 -35.95 44.97 18.21
N GLY A 11 -35.93 44.29 17.05
CA GLY A 11 -35.65 42.88 16.95
C GLY A 11 -34.19 42.63 17.34
N LEU A 12 -34.00 41.86 18.39
CA LEU A 12 -32.69 41.25 18.68
C LEU A 12 -32.43 40.21 17.61
N VAL A 13 -31.42 40.47 16.77
CA VAL A 13 -30.86 39.48 15.84
C VAL A 13 -29.98 38.57 16.69
N PRO A 14 -30.26 37.28 16.80
CA PRO A 14 -29.34 36.36 17.45
C PRO A 14 -28.10 36.22 16.58
N VAL A 15 -26.97 36.70 17.11
CA VAL A 15 -25.64 36.42 16.53
C VAL A 15 -25.37 34.92 16.79
N VAL A 16 -25.61 34.12 15.79
CA VAL A 16 -25.18 32.73 15.79
C VAL A 16 -23.66 32.74 15.61
N LEU A 17 -22.93 32.61 16.72
CA LEU A 17 -21.52 32.29 16.69
C LEU A 17 -21.39 30.86 16.10
N LEU A 18 -21.11 30.76 14.80
CA LEU A 18 -20.57 29.55 14.22
C LEU A 18 -19.18 29.33 14.85
N ALA A 19 -19.15 28.45 15.83
CA ALA A 19 -17.91 27.83 16.27
C ALA A 19 -17.39 26.99 15.09
N LEU A 20 -16.46 27.54 14.32
CA LEU A 20 -15.59 26.78 13.44
C LEU A 20 -14.80 25.85 14.37
N ALA A 21 -15.30 24.64 14.54
CA ALA A 21 -14.50 23.53 15.02
C ALA A 21 -13.41 23.33 13.97
N GLY A 22 -12.31 24.05 14.14
CA GLY A 22 -11.09 23.78 13.41
C GLY A 22 -10.76 22.32 13.67
N SER A 23 -10.79 21.51 12.62
CA SER A 23 -10.17 20.20 12.61
C SER A 23 -8.76 20.45 13.14
N ALA A 24 -8.50 20.04 14.38
CA ALA A 24 -7.15 20.00 14.89
C ALA A 24 -6.43 19.06 13.93
N CYS A 25 -5.67 19.59 12.97
CA CYS A 25 -4.69 18.82 12.23
C CYS A 25 -3.91 18.08 13.30
N ASP A 26 -3.88 16.77 13.20
CA ASP A 26 -3.16 15.93 14.13
C ASP A 26 -1.68 16.31 14.00
N ARG A 27 -1.24 17.21 14.93
CA ARG A 27 0.06 17.89 14.84
C ARG A 27 1.22 16.93 15.02
N ASP A 28 0.92 15.69 15.40
CA ASP A 28 1.91 14.69 15.75
C ASP A 28 2.05 13.61 14.68
N HIS A 29 1.33 13.72 13.57
CA HIS A 29 1.37 12.77 12.47
C HIS A 29 1.75 13.43 11.15
N GLY A 30 2.44 12.68 10.31
CA GLY A 30 2.67 12.98 8.91
C GLY A 30 2.08 11.89 8.03
N GLU A 31 2.09 12.12 6.74
CA GLU A 31 1.60 11.17 5.74
C GLU A 31 2.77 10.61 4.94
N ILE A 32 2.69 9.33 4.61
CA ILE A 32 3.61 8.67 3.70
C ILE A 32 2.87 8.34 2.41
N GLU A 33 3.44 8.70 1.28
CA GLU A 33 2.95 8.33 -0.04
C GLU A 33 3.91 7.33 -0.69
N LEU A 34 3.37 6.19 -1.10
CA LEU A 34 4.04 5.12 -1.83
C LEU A 34 3.48 5.03 -3.24
N ASN A 35 4.32 5.12 -4.25
CA ASN A 35 3.98 4.86 -5.65
C ASN A 35 4.76 3.65 -6.15
N TRP A 36 4.20 2.86 -7.08
CA TRP A 36 4.89 1.70 -7.65
C TRP A 36 4.59 1.45 -9.11
N THR A 37 5.51 0.76 -9.74
CA THR A 37 5.39 0.28 -11.12
C THR A 37 5.93 -1.15 -11.19
N LEU A 38 5.18 -2.05 -11.81
CA LEU A 38 5.64 -3.39 -12.13
C LEU A 38 6.20 -3.44 -13.54
N VAL A 39 7.36 -4.07 -13.66
CA VAL A 39 8.04 -4.32 -14.94
C VAL A 39 8.46 -5.79 -15.05
N ASP A 40 8.70 -6.26 -16.27
CA ASP A 40 9.39 -7.53 -16.50
C ASP A 40 10.92 -7.35 -16.36
N ARG A 41 11.68 -8.44 -16.54
CA ARG A 41 13.14 -8.40 -16.47
C ARG A 41 13.79 -7.58 -17.59
N ALA A 42 13.10 -7.39 -18.70
CA ALA A 42 13.54 -6.52 -19.79
C ALA A 42 13.23 -5.04 -19.54
N GLY A 43 12.50 -4.72 -18.46
CA GLY A 43 12.09 -3.36 -18.10
C GLY A 43 10.78 -2.92 -18.78
N ALA A 44 10.08 -3.82 -19.48
CA ALA A 44 8.78 -3.49 -20.05
C ALA A 44 7.71 -3.39 -18.95
N GLN A 45 6.93 -2.32 -18.96
CA GLN A 45 5.91 -2.06 -17.94
C GLN A 45 4.76 -3.06 -18.05
N ILE A 46 4.46 -3.70 -16.91
CA ILE A 46 3.37 -4.66 -16.77
C ILE A 46 2.13 -3.96 -16.21
N ALA A 47 2.30 -3.18 -15.15
CA ALA A 47 1.25 -2.42 -14.49
C ALA A 47 1.84 -1.19 -13.75
N PRO A 48 1.08 -0.10 -13.53
CA PRO A 48 -0.20 0.21 -14.17
C PRO A 48 0.00 0.65 -15.62
N PHE A 49 -1.06 0.61 -16.42
CA PHE A 49 -1.05 1.10 -17.82
C PHE A 49 -0.04 0.41 -18.76
N GLY A 50 0.47 -0.77 -18.39
CA GLY A 50 1.35 -1.57 -19.24
C GLY A 50 0.59 -2.39 -20.28
N VAL A 51 1.28 -3.37 -20.86
CA VAL A 51 0.76 -4.27 -21.92
C VAL A 51 -0.56 -4.95 -21.55
N LEU A 52 -0.77 -5.20 -20.25
CA LEU A 52 -1.99 -5.83 -19.71
C LEU A 52 -2.97 -4.83 -19.08
N GLY A 53 -2.79 -3.53 -19.28
CA GLY A 53 -3.62 -2.50 -18.65
C GLY A 53 -3.45 -2.47 -17.14
N ASP A 54 -4.58 -2.39 -16.41
CA ASP A 54 -4.57 -2.32 -14.93
C ASP A 54 -4.53 -3.71 -14.27
N THR A 55 -4.20 -4.77 -15.01
CA THR A 55 -4.23 -6.11 -14.48
C THR A 55 -2.99 -6.38 -13.64
N CYS A 56 -3.17 -6.42 -12.35
CA CYS A 56 -2.19 -6.90 -11.38
C CYS A 56 -2.43 -8.37 -11.04
N ASN A 57 -2.81 -9.18 -12.02
CA ASN A 57 -3.03 -10.60 -11.81
C ASN A 57 -2.15 -11.44 -12.74
N PHE A 58 -1.84 -12.64 -12.29
CA PHE A 58 -1.03 -13.60 -13.01
C PHE A 58 -1.58 -15.02 -12.83
N THR A 59 -1.11 -15.92 -13.68
CA THR A 59 -1.38 -17.34 -13.54
C THR A 59 -0.20 -18.00 -12.83
N GLY A 60 -0.46 -18.64 -11.70
CA GLY A 60 0.55 -19.33 -10.91
C GLY A 60 0.26 -20.81 -10.81
N LYS A 61 1.29 -21.62 -10.62
CA LYS A 61 1.19 -23.04 -10.39
C LYS A 61 2.16 -23.44 -9.28
N PHE A 62 1.66 -24.22 -8.32
CA PHE A 62 2.48 -25.04 -7.44
C PHE A 62 2.64 -26.42 -8.08
N ALA A 63 3.87 -26.86 -8.32
CA ALA A 63 4.19 -27.98 -9.21
C ALA A 63 3.52 -29.30 -8.81
N GLU A 64 3.38 -29.56 -7.51
CA GLU A 64 2.98 -30.87 -7.03
C GLU A 64 1.52 -31.00 -6.59
N THR A 65 0.84 -29.89 -6.31
CA THR A 65 -0.49 -29.92 -5.71
C THR A 65 -1.62 -29.50 -6.66
N ASP A 66 -1.30 -28.70 -7.67
CA ASP A 66 -2.31 -28.10 -8.53
C ASP A 66 -2.35 -28.77 -9.91
N ALA A 67 -3.40 -29.55 -10.16
CA ALA A 67 -3.65 -30.12 -11.50
C ALA A 67 -3.88 -29.02 -12.57
N LYS A 68 -4.19 -27.79 -12.16
CA LYS A 68 -4.41 -26.63 -13.05
C LYS A 68 -3.83 -25.36 -12.45
N PRO A 69 -3.27 -24.47 -13.29
CA PRO A 69 -2.85 -23.15 -12.85
C PRO A 69 -4.02 -22.36 -12.24
N SER A 70 -3.77 -21.66 -11.14
CA SER A 70 -4.74 -20.78 -10.50
C SER A 70 -4.43 -19.32 -10.80
N THR A 71 -5.42 -18.47 -10.71
CA THR A 71 -5.24 -17.02 -10.85
C THR A 71 -4.94 -16.42 -9.49
N TYR A 72 -3.93 -15.58 -9.46
CA TYR A 72 -3.49 -14.82 -8.29
C TYR A 72 -3.59 -13.33 -8.58
N ASP A 73 -3.98 -12.58 -7.57
CA ASP A 73 -3.85 -11.12 -7.57
C ASP A 73 -2.56 -10.75 -6.85
N LEU A 74 -1.89 -9.69 -7.34
CA LEU A 74 -0.70 -9.15 -6.69
C LEU A 74 -1.12 -8.07 -5.69
N GLU A 75 -0.51 -8.13 -4.51
CA GLU A 75 -0.64 -7.13 -3.46
C GLU A 75 0.75 -6.63 -3.07
N LEU A 76 0.85 -5.34 -2.76
CA LEU A 76 2.02 -4.78 -2.10
C LEU A 76 1.79 -4.74 -0.59
N ARG A 77 2.79 -5.13 0.16
CA ARG A 77 2.86 -4.94 1.60
C ARG A 77 3.88 -3.86 1.91
N LEU A 78 3.45 -2.80 2.57
CA LEU A 78 4.29 -1.76 3.10
C LEU A 78 4.47 -2.01 4.60
N ARG A 79 5.71 -2.14 5.07
CA ARG A 79 6.03 -2.21 6.49
C ARG A 79 6.88 -1.01 6.89
N LEU A 80 6.46 -0.33 7.93
CA LEU A 80 7.22 0.71 8.60
C LEU A 80 7.66 0.19 9.96
N CYS A 81 8.94 0.26 10.23
CA CYS A 81 9.52 -0.27 11.43
C CYS A 81 10.17 0.82 12.25
N ASP A 82 10.10 0.65 13.56
CA ASP A 82 10.84 1.49 14.47
C ASP A 82 12.35 1.18 14.34
N PRO A 83 13.17 2.13 13.90
CA PRO A 83 14.61 1.92 13.73
C PRO A 83 15.33 1.68 15.05
N ASP A 84 14.73 2.10 16.17
CA ASP A 84 15.27 1.93 17.51
C ASP A 84 14.93 0.55 18.10
N CYS A 85 14.13 -0.25 17.39
CA CYS A 85 13.75 -1.59 17.79
C CYS A 85 14.85 -2.60 17.44
N ALA A 86 15.48 -3.17 18.46
CA ALA A 86 16.64 -4.05 18.29
C ALA A 86 16.33 -5.36 17.54
N ALA A 87 15.07 -5.81 17.54
CA ALA A 87 14.65 -7.03 16.85
C ALA A 87 14.43 -6.84 15.35
N GLY A 88 14.39 -5.59 14.86
CA GLY A 88 14.25 -5.26 13.46
C GLY A 88 12.85 -5.47 12.88
N CYS A 89 12.69 -5.22 11.57
CA CYS A 89 11.41 -5.25 10.88
C CYS A 89 10.74 -6.64 10.77
N ASP A 90 11.45 -7.69 11.06
CA ASP A 90 10.90 -9.05 11.02
C ASP A 90 10.17 -9.41 12.33
N ASP A 91 10.37 -8.63 13.38
CA ASP A 91 9.62 -8.78 14.63
C ASP A 91 8.35 -7.92 14.59
N PRO A 92 7.15 -8.53 14.74
CA PRO A 92 5.90 -7.79 14.75
C PRO A 92 5.82 -6.68 15.82
N SER A 93 6.57 -6.79 16.92
CA SER A 93 6.61 -5.76 17.96
C SER A 93 7.34 -4.48 17.54
N CYS A 94 8.14 -4.55 16.48
CA CYS A 94 8.86 -3.42 15.91
C CYS A 94 8.07 -2.71 14.80
N LEU A 95 6.96 -3.28 14.36
CA LEU A 95 6.15 -2.71 13.30
C LEU A 95 5.32 -1.53 13.83
N VAL A 96 5.47 -0.38 13.19
CA VAL A 96 4.62 0.80 13.40
C VAL A 96 3.40 0.72 12.49
N GLU A 97 3.61 0.27 11.25
CA GLU A 97 2.56 0.05 10.26
C GLU A 97 2.86 -1.21 9.43
N ASP A 98 1.79 -1.92 9.10
CA ASP A 98 1.80 -3.08 8.22
C ASP A 98 0.56 -3.05 7.32
N LEU A 99 0.72 -2.52 6.13
CA LEU A 99 -0.37 -2.23 5.21
C LEU A 99 -0.26 -3.01 3.92
N ARG A 100 -1.40 -3.40 3.39
CA ARG A 100 -1.50 -4.06 2.09
C ARG A 100 -2.29 -3.22 1.11
N TYR A 101 -1.80 -3.14 -0.10
CA TYR A 101 -2.41 -2.41 -1.21
C TYR A 101 -2.61 -3.34 -2.39
N ASP A 102 -3.77 -3.25 -3.01
CA ASP A 102 -3.96 -3.89 -4.32
C ASP A 102 -2.98 -3.29 -5.32
N CYS A 103 -2.25 -4.14 -6.02
CA CYS A 103 -1.24 -3.70 -6.99
C CYS A 103 -1.82 -2.75 -8.05
N SER A 104 -3.09 -2.95 -8.44
CA SER A 104 -3.80 -2.10 -9.41
C SER A 104 -4.00 -0.66 -8.95
N ALA A 105 -3.91 -0.38 -7.64
CA ALA A 105 -4.02 0.99 -7.12
C ALA A 105 -2.85 1.89 -7.55
N ALA A 106 -1.68 1.30 -7.84
CA ALA A 106 -0.44 1.96 -8.24
C ALA A 106 0.10 3.00 -7.24
N ARG A 107 -0.63 3.28 -6.16
CA ARG A 107 -0.25 4.20 -5.07
C ARG A 107 -0.95 3.83 -3.78
N GLY A 108 -0.30 4.14 -2.68
CA GLY A 108 -0.82 3.94 -1.33
C GLY A 108 -0.45 5.10 -0.41
N PHE A 109 -1.23 5.27 0.65
CA PHE A 109 -1.02 6.30 1.66
C PHE A 109 -1.11 5.67 3.05
N SER A 110 -0.34 6.20 3.98
CA SER A 110 -0.44 5.88 5.39
C SER A 110 -0.17 7.12 6.24
N THR A 111 -0.95 7.29 7.31
CA THR A 111 -0.73 8.32 8.30
C THR A 111 -0.01 7.70 9.49
N VAL A 112 1.15 8.22 9.82
CA VAL A 112 2.03 7.69 10.86
C VAL A 112 2.52 8.78 11.80
N PRO A 113 2.94 8.44 13.03
CA PRO A 113 3.55 9.42 13.93
C PRO A 113 4.72 10.13 13.27
N ALA A 114 4.84 11.44 13.49
CA ALA A 114 5.96 12.20 12.97
C ALA A 114 7.24 11.84 13.74
N ARG A 115 8.34 11.62 13.01
CA ARG A 115 9.68 11.34 13.55
C ARG A 115 10.72 12.05 12.71
N THR A 116 11.31 13.11 13.26
CA THR A 116 12.34 13.91 12.59
C THR A 116 13.75 13.47 12.94
N ASP A 117 13.94 12.93 14.14
CA ASP A 117 15.25 12.60 14.70
C ASP A 117 15.67 11.14 14.44
N SER A 118 14.69 10.28 14.16
CA SER A 118 14.90 8.84 13.94
C SER A 118 14.06 8.37 12.74
N PRO A 119 14.69 8.19 11.56
CA PRO A 119 13.96 7.83 10.35
C PRO A 119 13.40 6.41 10.45
N TYR A 120 12.18 6.20 9.96
CA TYR A 120 11.60 4.87 9.81
C TYR A 120 12.40 4.01 8.84
N ASP A 121 12.57 2.73 9.18
CA ASP A 121 12.96 1.71 8.21
C ASP A 121 11.72 1.25 7.46
N ILE A 122 11.74 1.39 6.13
CA ILE A 122 10.61 1.15 5.24
C ILE A 122 10.95 0.01 4.30
N THR A 123 10.15 -1.04 4.34
CA THR A 123 10.25 -2.19 3.43
C THR A 123 8.98 -2.36 2.62
N VAL A 124 9.14 -2.81 1.38
CA VAL A 124 8.03 -3.17 0.50
C VAL A 124 8.23 -4.60 0.05
N ASP A 125 7.21 -5.42 0.21
CA ASP A 125 7.17 -6.79 -0.26
C ASP A 125 6.06 -6.95 -1.32
N LEU A 126 6.21 -7.93 -2.19
CA LEU A 126 5.18 -8.31 -3.16
C LEU A 126 4.57 -9.65 -2.78
N PHE A 127 3.24 -9.71 -2.73
CA PHE A 127 2.48 -10.90 -2.38
C PHE A 127 1.64 -11.40 -3.54
N ALA A 128 1.53 -12.72 -3.63
CA ALA A 128 0.58 -13.42 -4.48
C ALA A 128 -0.60 -13.88 -3.62
N ARG A 129 -1.80 -13.39 -3.89
CA ARG A 129 -3.03 -13.80 -3.23
C ARG A 129 -3.91 -14.61 -4.19
N PRO A 130 -4.20 -15.88 -3.91
CA PRO A 130 -5.08 -16.67 -4.77
C PRO A 130 -6.52 -16.14 -4.72
N ARG A 131 -7.18 -16.04 -5.85
CA ARG A 131 -8.59 -15.61 -5.94
C ARG A 131 -9.56 -16.56 -5.27
N SER A 132 -9.16 -17.78 -5.04
CA SER A 132 -9.95 -18.80 -4.32
C SER A 132 -10.10 -18.55 -2.82
N GLY A 133 -9.48 -17.48 -2.29
CA GLY A 133 -9.57 -17.11 -0.88
C GLY A 133 -8.62 -17.86 0.05
N ALA A 134 -7.77 -18.74 -0.48
CA ALA A 134 -6.68 -19.33 0.29
C ALA A 134 -5.62 -18.27 0.63
N CYS A 135 -4.78 -18.59 1.60
CA CYS A 135 -3.68 -17.71 1.99
C CYS A 135 -2.67 -17.50 0.86
N GLY A 136 -2.23 -16.26 0.73
CA GLY A 136 -1.21 -15.89 -0.23
C GLY A 136 0.21 -16.22 0.24
N CYS A 137 1.19 -15.83 -0.56
CA CYS A 137 2.59 -15.99 -0.25
C CYS A 137 3.40 -14.76 -0.65
N ALA A 138 4.47 -14.50 0.08
CA ALA A 138 5.45 -13.51 -0.31
C ALA A 138 6.25 -14.03 -1.52
N LEU A 139 6.34 -13.19 -2.55
CA LEU A 139 7.15 -13.49 -3.73
C LEU A 139 8.60 -13.09 -3.46
N THR A 140 9.49 -14.07 -3.62
CA THR A 140 10.93 -13.88 -3.46
C THR A 140 11.63 -14.09 -4.80
N PRO A 141 12.92 -13.77 -4.95
CA PRO A 141 13.67 -14.18 -6.14
C PRO A 141 13.61 -15.71 -6.36
N PRO A 142 13.39 -16.22 -7.59
CA PRO A 142 13.46 -15.47 -8.85
C PRO A 142 12.14 -14.83 -9.33
N CYS A 143 11.01 -14.98 -8.63
CA CYS A 143 9.71 -14.52 -9.11
C CYS A 143 9.47 -13.02 -8.93
N ALA A 144 10.08 -12.41 -7.93
CA ALA A 144 10.01 -10.96 -7.76
C ALA A 144 11.35 -10.41 -7.23
N LEU A 145 11.72 -9.23 -7.72
CA LEU A 145 12.78 -8.42 -7.14
C LEU A 145 12.15 -7.13 -6.65
N VAL A 146 12.28 -6.88 -5.36
CA VAL A 146 11.82 -5.65 -4.72
C VAL A 146 13.02 -4.82 -4.31
N PRO A 147 12.93 -3.48 -4.33
CA PRO A 147 14.00 -2.62 -3.84
C PRO A 147 14.31 -2.90 -2.37
N GLY A 148 15.57 -2.76 -1.99
CA GLY A 148 15.97 -2.88 -0.60
C GLY A 148 15.31 -1.84 0.32
N PRO A 149 15.42 -2.02 1.64
CA PRO A 149 14.86 -1.11 2.63
C PRO A 149 15.32 0.34 2.41
N ARG A 150 14.43 1.29 2.69
CA ARG A 150 14.71 2.73 2.64
C ARG A 150 14.49 3.34 4.01
N ARG A 151 15.25 4.40 4.30
CA ARG A 151 15.08 5.20 5.52
C ARG A 151 14.47 6.55 5.18
N ARG A 152 13.42 6.96 5.91
CA ARG A 152 12.79 8.27 5.74
C ARG A 152 12.32 8.82 7.07
N THR A 153 12.58 10.11 7.27
CA THR A 153 11.93 10.91 8.31
C THR A 153 10.52 11.27 7.88
N VAL A 154 9.63 11.40 8.84
CA VAL A 154 8.26 11.84 8.63
C VAL A 154 8.02 13.09 9.46
N GLU A 155 7.71 14.19 8.80
CA GLU A 155 7.44 15.47 9.44
C GLU A 155 5.93 15.65 9.67
N ALA A 156 5.58 16.24 10.81
CA ALA A 156 4.20 16.47 11.16
C ALA A 156 3.48 17.38 10.14
N GLY A 157 2.32 16.95 9.69
CA GLY A 157 1.49 17.71 8.75
C GLY A 157 2.03 17.75 7.31
N LEU A 158 3.12 17.03 7.01
CA LEU A 158 3.69 16.93 5.65
C LEU A 158 3.50 15.53 5.07
N VAL A 159 3.52 15.48 3.73
CA VAL A 159 3.55 14.23 2.97
C VAL A 159 5.00 13.88 2.67
N THR A 160 5.43 12.71 3.11
CA THR A 160 6.73 12.12 2.77
C THR A 160 6.56 11.23 1.55
N ASP A 161 7.03 11.71 0.39
CA ASP A 161 7.03 10.92 -0.84
C ASP A 161 8.18 9.89 -0.80
N LEU A 162 7.84 8.62 -0.85
CA LEU A 162 8.81 7.53 -0.91
C LEU A 162 9.38 7.31 -2.31
N GLN A 163 8.95 8.11 -3.28
CA GLN A 163 9.27 7.94 -4.70
C GLN A 163 8.65 6.66 -5.28
N VAL A 164 8.93 6.40 -6.55
CA VAL A 164 8.42 5.21 -7.23
C VAL A 164 9.26 3.98 -6.86
N TYR A 165 8.59 2.93 -6.40
CA TYR A 165 9.17 1.60 -6.25
C TYR A 165 9.05 0.86 -7.57
N LEU A 166 10.18 0.54 -8.17
CA LEU A 166 10.23 -0.31 -9.35
C LEU A 166 10.28 -1.77 -8.87
N LEU A 167 9.23 -2.52 -9.15
CA LEU A 167 9.08 -3.92 -8.79
C LEU A 167 9.27 -4.76 -10.05
N VAL A 168 10.24 -5.67 -10.04
CA VAL A 168 10.52 -6.52 -11.20
C VAL A 168 9.87 -7.88 -10.99
N LEU A 169 8.92 -8.27 -11.84
CA LEU A 169 8.43 -9.63 -11.91
C LEU A 169 9.42 -10.52 -12.65
N GLY A 170 9.56 -11.74 -12.16
CA GLY A 170 10.47 -12.76 -12.69
C GLY A 170 10.07 -13.34 -14.05
N ILE A 171 9.64 -12.47 -14.95
CA ILE A 171 9.21 -12.79 -16.32
C ILE A 171 10.20 -12.13 -17.26
N ASP A 172 10.78 -12.91 -18.17
CA ASP A 172 11.84 -12.41 -19.06
C ASP A 172 11.27 -11.44 -20.10
N ASN A 173 10.13 -11.79 -20.69
CA ASN A 173 9.41 -10.93 -21.64
C ASN A 173 7.91 -11.15 -21.45
N ILE A 174 7.21 -10.10 -21.04
CA ILE A 174 5.78 -10.17 -20.79
C ILE A 174 4.97 -10.63 -22.01
N ASN A 175 5.37 -10.21 -23.21
CA ASN A 175 4.65 -10.53 -24.44
C ASN A 175 4.75 -12.03 -24.83
N GLU A 176 5.80 -12.71 -24.37
CA GLU A 176 6.06 -14.12 -24.67
C GLU A 176 5.58 -15.05 -23.55
N SER A 177 5.34 -14.51 -22.38
CA SER A 177 5.02 -15.27 -21.16
C SER A 177 3.53 -15.24 -20.78
N LEU A 178 2.65 -14.89 -21.74
CA LEU A 178 1.22 -14.81 -21.49
C LEU A 178 0.54 -16.17 -21.63
N GLU A 179 -0.21 -16.56 -20.60
CA GLU A 179 -1.12 -17.71 -20.63
C GLU A 179 -2.54 -17.22 -20.33
N GLY A 180 -3.44 -17.35 -21.31
CA GLY A 180 -4.80 -16.82 -21.19
C GLY A 180 -4.85 -15.29 -20.97
N GLY A 181 -3.88 -14.56 -21.53
CA GLY A 181 -3.78 -13.10 -21.41
C GLY A 181 -3.17 -12.62 -20.08
N ARG A 182 -2.55 -13.51 -19.30
CA ARG A 182 -1.91 -13.19 -18.02
C ARG A 182 -0.46 -13.68 -17.98
N PRO A 183 0.41 -12.98 -17.26
CA PRO A 183 1.75 -13.50 -16.98
C PRO A 183 1.69 -14.83 -16.23
N ARG A 184 2.66 -15.67 -16.44
CA ARG A 184 2.80 -16.95 -15.75
C ARG A 184 4.04 -16.93 -14.84
N LEU A 185 3.85 -17.35 -13.59
CA LEU A 185 4.92 -17.54 -12.61
C LEU A 185 4.96 -18.95 -12.07
N ASP A 186 6.16 -19.48 -11.88
CA ASP A 186 6.39 -20.71 -11.15
C ASP A 186 6.53 -20.41 -9.66
N LEU A 187 5.46 -20.67 -8.91
CA LEU A 187 5.40 -20.31 -7.50
C LEU A 187 6.20 -21.25 -6.59
N ASP A 188 6.50 -22.48 -7.01
CA ASP A 188 7.27 -23.41 -6.19
C ASP A 188 8.68 -22.90 -5.90
N ALA A 189 9.24 -22.18 -6.86
CA ALA A 189 10.60 -21.67 -6.75
C ALA A 189 10.72 -20.42 -5.85
N CYS A 190 9.60 -19.76 -5.51
CA CYS A 190 9.68 -18.37 -5.02
C CYS A 190 8.54 -17.91 -4.12
N CYS A 191 7.70 -18.84 -3.67
CA CYS A 191 6.54 -18.50 -2.86
C CYS A 191 6.78 -18.93 -1.41
N THR A 192 7.05 -17.98 -0.54
CA THR A 192 7.12 -18.22 0.90
C THR A 192 5.74 -18.00 1.51
N PRO A 193 5.15 -19.02 2.18
CA PRO A 193 3.83 -18.87 2.80
C PRO A 193 3.79 -17.65 3.72
N ASP A 194 2.67 -16.93 3.67
CA ASP A 194 2.43 -15.79 4.54
C ASP A 194 2.31 -16.29 6.00
N PRO A 195 3.19 -15.87 6.92
CA PRO A 195 3.17 -16.35 8.30
C PRO A 195 1.87 -15.97 9.02
N THR A 196 1.17 -14.92 8.57
CA THR A 196 -0.13 -14.52 9.15
C THR A 196 -1.25 -15.50 8.79
N CYS A 197 -1.06 -16.32 7.77
CA CYS A 197 -2.02 -17.30 7.32
C CYS A 197 -1.94 -18.64 8.08
N ALA A 198 -0.83 -18.93 8.72
CA ALA A 198 -0.67 -20.17 9.48
C ALA A 198 -1.49 -20.24 10.78
N ALA A 199 -2.11 -19.11 11.16
CA ALA A 199 -2.82 -18.96 12.44
C ALA A 199 -4.35 -19.13 12.34
N SER A 200 -4.91 -19.50 11.17
CA SER A 200 -6.35 -19.81 11.06
C SER A 200 -6.57 -21.32 11.27
N PRO A 201 -7.11 -21.73 12.44
CA PRO A 201 -7.43 -23.12 12.72
C PRO A 201 -8.63 -23.61 11.89
#